data_2bffca3368f1df64bbe52aa253bfb8bd
#
_entry.id   2bffca3368f1df64bbe52aa253bfb8bd
#
_cell.length_a   1.000
_cell.length_b   1.000
_cell.length_c   1.000
_cell.angle_alpha   90.00
_cell.angle_beta   90.00
_cell.angle_gamma   90.00
#
_symmetry.space_group_name_H-M   'P 1'
#
loop_
_entity.id
_entity.type
_entity.pdbx_description
1 polymer ?
#
loop_
_entity_poly.entity_id
_entity_poly.type
_entity_poly.pdbx_seq_one_letter_code
_entity_poly.pdbx_strand_id
1 'polypeptide(L)' 'MDVLTWQARHKRGITLKQLEEMTGIGKTTLNNIENGLVSPTLCQLEAIARALDVKMTDLFTSEYK' A
#
# COMPACT_ATOMS: atom_id res chain seq x y z
N MET A 1 -4.36 7.24 -12.45
CA MET A 1 -4.53 6.75 -11.05
C MET A 1 -3.18 6.74 -10.36
N ASP A 2 -3.12 7.29 -9.16
CA ASP A 2 -1.90 7.29 -8.36
C ASP A 2 -2.10 6.45 -7.11
N VAL A 3 -1.05 5.70 -6.74
CA VAL A 3 -1.07 4.88 -5.53
C VAL A 3 -0.42 5.67 -4.40
N LEU A 4 -1.08 5.69 -3.24
CA LEU A 4 -0.69 6.49 -2.08
C LEU A 4 -0.17 5.65 -0.92
N THR A 5 0.30 4.44 -1.19
CA THR A 5 0.73 3.50 -0.14
C THR A 5 1.97 4.00 0.60
N TRP A 6 2.90 4.66 -0.09
CA TRP A 6 4.09 5.24 0.54
C TRP A 6 3.68 6.30 1.58
N GLN A 7 2.80 7.22 1.19
CA GLN A 7 2.32 8.29 2.07
C GLN A 7 1.58 7.73 3.28
N ALA A 8 0.70 6.75 3.06
CA ALA A 8 -0.05 6.13 4.14
C ALA A 8 0.86 5.39 5.11
N ARG A 9 1.86 4.68 4.60
CA ARG A 9 2.83 3.96 5.42
C ARG A 9 3.66 4.92 6.27
N HIS A 10 4.18 5.98 5.65
CA HIS A 10 4.99 6.98 6.35
C HIS A 10 4.18 7.70 7.43
N LYS A 11 2.92 8.00 7.13
CA LYS A 11 2.03 8.65 8.11
C LYS A 11 1.85 7.80 9.36
N ARG A 12 1.89 6.47 9.22
CA ARG A 12 1.76 5.54 10.34
C ARG A 12 3.11 5.18 10.97
N GLY A 13 4.22 5.66 10.41
CA GLY A 13 5.54 5.36 10.93
C GLY A 13 5.96 3.90 10.77
N ILE A 14 5.46 3.21 9.75
CA ILE A 14 5.70 1.79 9.52
C ILE A 14 6.75 1.62 8.43
N THR A 15 7.78 0.79 8.67
CA THR A 15 8.80 0.48 7.69
C THR A 15 8.29 -0.53 6.65
N LEU A 16 8.97 -0.63 5.50
CA LEU A 16 8.64 -1.65 4.50
C LEU A 16 8.74 -3.06 5.08
N LYS A 17 9.75 -3.32 5.90
CA LYS A 17 9.91 -4.63 6.53
C LYS A 17 8.75 -4.96 7.45
N GLN A 18 8.32 -3.97 8.24
CA GLN A 18 7.16 -4.15 9.11
C GLN A 18 5.90 -4.42 8.29
N LEU A 19 5.71 -3.69 7.20
CA LEU A 19 4.56 -3.89 6.35
C LEU A 19 4.58 -5.27 5.68
N GLU A 20 5.75 -5.74 5.26
CA GLU A 20 5.92 -7.10 4.75
C GLU A 20 5.45 -8.13 5.79
N GLU A 21 5.89 -7.98 7.03
CA GLU A 21 5.51 -8.90 8.11
C GLU A 21 4.01 -8.85 8.39
N MET A 22 3.40 -7.68 8.28
CA MET A 22 1.98 -7.47 8.57
C MET A 22 1.07 -7.96 7.44
N THR A 23 1.52 -7.90 6.20
CA THR A 23 0.69 -8.21 5.03
C THR A 23 1.00 -9.55 4.39
N GLY A 24 2.21 -10.06 4.60
CA GLY A 24 2.68 -11.23 3.87
C GLY A 24 3.10 -10.93 2.43
N ILE A 25 3.07 -9.67 2.01
CA ILE A 25 3.52 -9.24 0.69
C ILE A 25 5.01 -8.93 0.78
N GLY A 26 5.79 -9.47 -0.17
CA GLY A 26 7.24 -9.27 -0.16
C GLY A 26 7.63 -7.80 -0.21
N LYS A 27 8.70 -7.45 0.50
CA LYS A 27 9.22 -6.09 0.58
C LYS A 27 9.50 -5.51 -0.80
N THR A 28 10.07 -6.30 -1.71
CA THR A 28 10.36 -5.86 -3.08
C THR A 28 9.07 -5.48 -3.82
N THR A 29 8.02 -6.30 -3.69
CA THR A 29 6.73 -6.02 -4.30
C THR A 29 6.11 -4.75 -3.72
N LEU A 30 6.15 -4.59 -2.39
CA LEU A 30 5.65 -3.38 -1.73
C LEU A 30 6.39 -2.14 -2.22
N ASN A 31 7.71 -2.23 -2.34
CA ASN A 31 8.52 -1.11 -2.84
C ASN A 31 8.14 -0.75 -4.29
N ASN A 32 7.95 -1.76 -5.13
CA ASN A 32 7.55 -1.54 -6.53
C ASN A 32 6.17 -0.92 -6.63
N ILE A 33 5.24 -1.31 -5.76
CA ILE A 33 3.92 -0.69 -5.69
C ILE A 33 4.04 0.78 -5.31
N GLU A 34 4.84 1.09 -4.29
CA GLU A 34 5.03 2.47 -3.82
C GLU A 34 5.64 3.36 -4.89
N ASN A 35 6.52 2.81 -5.71
CA ASN A 35 7.21 3.56 -6.77
C ASN A 35 6.46 3.59 -8.09
N GLY A 36 5.26 3.01 -8.14
CA GLY A 36 4.45 3.00 -9.35
C GLY A 36 4.96 2.07 -10.44
N LEU A 37 5.87 1.14 -10.11
CA LEU A 37 6.43 0.20 -11.09
C LEU A 37 5.49 -0.97 -11.39
N VAL A 38 4.62 -1.30 -10.46
CA VAL A 38 3.59 -2.33 -10.63
C VAL A 38 2.28 -1.83 -10.02
N SER A 39 1.17 -2.28 -10.57
CA SER A 39 -0.15 -1.98 -10.01
C SER A 39 -0.51 -3.04 -8.97
N PRO A 40 -0.95 -2.65 -7.77
CA PRO A 40 -1.37 -3.63 -6.78
C PRO A 40 -2.71 -4.25 -7.19
N THR A 41 -2.91 -5.51 -6.78
CA THR A 41 -4.23 -6.13 -6.88
C THR A 41 -5.14 -5.57 -5.81
N LEU A 42 -6.45 -5.77 -5.95
CA LEU A 42 -7.40 -5.36 -4.91
C LEU A 42 -7.12 -6.09 -3.60
N CYS A 43 -6.75 -7.37 -3.66
CA CYS A 43 -6.39 -8.12 -2.44
C CYS A 43 -5.15 -7.56 -1.77
N GLN A 44 -4.17 -7.12 -2.54
CA GLN A 44 -2.97 -6.49 -1.99
C GLN A 44 -3.30 -5.14 -1.35
N LEU A 45 -4.13 -4.34 -2.00
CA LEU A 45 -4.61 -3.07 -1.41
C LEU A 45 -5.37 -3.31 -0.12
N GLU A 46 -6.23 -4.33 -0.08
CA GLU A 46 -6.97 -4.67 1.13
C GLU A 46 -6.02 -5.04 2.27
N ALA A 47 -5.02 -5.87 1.99
CA ALA A 47 -4.05 -6.27 3.01
C ALA A 47 -3.28 -5.06 3.55
N ILE A 48 -2.87 -4.16 2.66
CA ILE A 48 -2.16 -2.94 3.06
C ILE A 48 -3.09 -2.03 3.89
N ALA A 49 -4.32 -1.84 3.45
CA ALA A 49 -5.30 -1.02 4.16
C ALA A 49 -5.55 -1.55 5.58
N ARG A 50 -5.70 -2.87 5.71
CA ARG A 50 -5.90 -3.50 7.03
C ARG A 50 -4.68 -3.30 7.92
N ALA A 51 -3.47 -3.48 7.37
CA ALA A 51 -2.24 -3.31 8.12
C ALA A 51 -2.04 -1.88 8.61
N LEU A 52 -2.41 -0.90 7.77
CA LEU A 52 -2.25 0.51 8.09
C LEU A 52 -3.48 1.12 8.78
N ASP A 53 -4.55 0.35 8.95
CA ASP A 53 -5.81 0.79 9.54
C ASP A 53 -6.36 2.02 8.82
N VAL A 54 -6.45 1.92 7.50
CA VAL A 54 -7.04 2.95 6.63
C VAL A 54 -8.02 2.28 5.68
N LYS A 55 -8.80 3.09 4.97
CA LYS A 55 -9.70 2.59 3.93
C LYS A 55 -8.91 2.31 2.66
N MET A 56 -9.35 1.32 1.87
CA MET A 56 -8.73 1.05 0.57
C MET A 56 -8.72 2.30 -0.31
N THR A 57 -9.79 3.09 -0.26
CA THR A 57 -9.90 4.33 -1.03
C THR A 57 -8.93 5.42 -0.60
N ASP A 58 -8.32 5.28 0.57
CA ASP A 58 -7.26 6.19 1.02
C ASP A 58 -5.90 5.86 0.38
N LEU A 59 -5.79 4.71 -0.31
CA LEU A 59 -4.52 4.22 -0.85
C LEU A 59 -4.32 4.56 -2.33
N PHE A 60 -5.27 5.23 -2.95
CA PHE A 60 -5.13 5.62 -4.36
C PHE A 60 -6.00 6.81 -4.70
N THR A 61 -5.66 7.49 -5.81
CA THR A 61 -6.50 8.53 -6.40
C THR A 61 -6.92 8.08 -7.79
N SER A 62 -8.14 8.47 -8.19
CA SER A 62 -8.67 8.19 -9.52
C SER A 62 -9.88 9.08 -9.77
N GLU A 63 -10.11 9.43 -11.04
CA GLU A 63 -11.33 10.13 -11.46
C GLU A 63 -12.58 9.28 -11.19
N TYR A 64 -12.41 7.96 -11.13
CA TYR A 64 -13.51 7.01 -10.99
C TYR A 64 -13.64 6.42 -9.58
N LYS A 65 -12.99 7.06 -8.66
CA LYS A 65 -12.96 6.61 -7.27
C LYS A 65 -14.30 6.81 -6.56
#